data_491cf9e64f2d24a26dea51a456ee5fb1
#
_entry.id   491cf9e64f2d24a26dea51a456ee5fb1
#
_cell.length_a   1.000
_cell.length_b   1.000
_cell.length_c   1.000
_cell.angle_alpha   90.00
_cell.angle_beta   90.00
_cell.angle_gamma   90.00
#
_symmetry.space_group_name_H-M   'P 1'
#
loop_
_entity.id
_entity.type
_entity.pdbx_description
1 polymer ?
#
loop_
_entity_poly.entity_id
_entity_poly.type
_entity_poly.pdbx_seq_one_letter_code
_entity_poly.pdbx_strand_id
1 'polypeptide(L)'
;MMRIAINGMGRIGRLLFRRLIDNKEIELVAVNDIMEGDNLAYLLKYDSIYGTFAGTLAHQPGAIEANGKVVKALQQPNPALLPWKDLQVDVVLECSGSFSSREAAEQHIKAGAKKVLLSTTGSADIPLLVYGFNQHALTKDETIISPGGCMTNCSTHILYILNAIGIKSVQCNILHSYTSRQELVDAPHKHFRRGRAAAEAIIPVEIDLQQSLERLLPVLKGKIASVSTRVPVANGAMADFTIQLEEDTTRQEINKLFATAAANEYKGIIEYTEDPLVSLDIKGNTHSCIIDGTLTSVVGNHVKLIAWFDNEYGFTTRMIDWLGKM
;
A
#
# COMPACT_ATOMS: atom_id res chain seq x y z
N MET A 1 -24.66 4.24 -5.61
CA MET A 1 -23.37 4.82 -5.20
C MET A 1 -22.92 4.01 -3.99
N MET A 2 -21.70 3.48 -4.01
CA MET A 2 -21.13 2.72 -2.89
C MET A 2 -20.82 3.67 -1.73
N ARG A 3 -21.27 3.33 -0.53
CA ARG A 3 -21.08 4.15 0.69
C ARG A 3 -19.90 3.62 1.48
N ILE A 4 -18.87 4.44 1.63
CA ILE A 4 -17.64 4.01 2.32
C ILE A 4 -17.36 4.86 3.56
N ALA A 5 -16.64 4.26 4.51
CA ALA A 5 -16.04 4.96 5.63
C ALA A 5 -14.54 4.65 5.72
N ILE A 6 -13.76 5.59 6.26
CA ILE A 6 -12.33 5.40 6.52
C ILE A 6 -12.12 5.38 8.03
N ASN A 7 -11.53 4.31 8.55
CA ASN A 7 -11.10 4.21 9.93
C ASN A 7 -9.57 4.36 10.02
N GLY A 8 -9.10 5.41 10.70
CA GLY A 8 -7.70 5.79 10.76
C GLY A 8 -7.32 6.81 9.69
N MET A 9 -7.11 8.04 10.12
CA MET A 9 -6.76 9.20 9.27
C MET A 9 -5.26 9.52 9.31
N GLY A 10 -4.43 8.46 9.32
CA GLY A 10 -2.99 8.55 9.07
C GLY A 10 -2.68 8.91 7.61
N ARG A 11 -1.45 8.66 7.17
CA ARG A 11 -1.01 8.97 5.78
C ARG A 11 -1.94 8.38 4.72
N ILE A 12 -2.23 7.07 4.82
CA ILE A 12 -3.05 6.35 3.85
C ILE A 12 -4.51 6.83 3.89
N GLY A 13 -5.12 6.93 5.08
CA GLY A 13 -6.50 7.37 5.21
C GLY A 13 -6.73 8.79 4.67
N ARG A 14 -5.82 9.75 4.97
CA ARG A 14 -5.92 11.11 4.43
C ARG A 14 -5.73 11.17 2.92
N LEU A 15 -4.83 10.36 2.37
CA LEU A 15 -4.64 10.31 0.93
C LEU A 15 -5.86 9.70 0.23
N LEU A 16 -6.46 8.64 0.79
CA LEU A 16 -7.72 8.08 0.30
C LEU A 16 -8.87 9.10 0.38
N PHE A 17 -9.00 9.83 1.48
CA PHE A 17 -9.98 10.92 1.59
C PHE A 17 -9.85 11.91 0.42
N ARG A 18 -8.65 12.44 0.21
CA ARG A 18 -8.37 13.42 -0.86
C ARG A 18 -8.70 12.90 -2.26
N ARG A 19 -8.50 11.60 -2.48
CA ARG A 19 -8.72 10.96 -3.79
C ARG A 19 -10.17 10.55 -4.01
N LEU A 20 -10.92 10.29 -2.94
CA LEU A 20 -12.30 9.76 -3.00
C LEU A 20 -13.37 10.83 -2.82
N ILE A 21 -13.05 11.97 -2.23
CA ILE A 21 -14.06 12.99 -1.90
C ILE A 21 -14.84 13.46 -3.14
N ASP A 22 -14.22 13.55 -4.30
CA ASP A 22 -14.87 13.98 -5.54
C ASP A 22 -15.23 12.82 -6.48
N ASN A 23 -15.09 11.57 -6.01
CA ASN A 23 -15.48 10.41 -6.80
C ASN A 23 -17.00 10.42 -7.05
N LYS A 24 -17.41 10.01 -8.26
CA LYS A 24 -18.83 10.05 -8.70
C LYS A 24 -19.57 8.73 -8.41
N GLU A 25 -18.85 7.66 -8.20
CA GLU A 25 -19.41 6.32 -7.97
C GLU A 25 -19.37 5.92 -6.50
N ILE A 26 -18.55 6.64 -5.69
CA ILE A 26 -18.32 6.38 -4.27
C ILE A 26 -18.76 7.60 -3.46
N GLU A 27 -19.51 7.36 -2.40
CA GLU A 27 -19.87 8.35 -1.39
C GLU A 27 -19.04 8.08 -0.12
N LEU A 28 -18.13 9.01 0.22
CA LEU A 28 -17.44 8.99 1.50
C LEU A 28 -18.36 9.57 2.58
N VAL A 29 -18.94 8.69 3.40
CA VAL A 29 -19.96 9.09 4.37
C VAL A 29 -19.38 9.45 5.74
N ALA A 30 -18.27 8.84 6.12
CA ALA A 30 -17.64 9.11 7.41
C ALA A 30 -16.14 8.84 7.40
N VAL A 31 -15.45 9.52 8.30
CA VAL A 31 -14.09 9.20 8.73
C VAL A 31 -14.08 9.04 10.24
N ASN A 32 -13.20 8.17 10.75
CA ASN A 32 -13.00 7.99 12.18
C ASN A 32 -11.50 8.02 12.51
N ASP A 33 -11.13 8.78 13.52
CA ASP A 33 -9.78 8.80 14.09
C ASP A 33 -9.87 9.28 15.55
N ILE A 34 -8.84 9.04 16.33
CA ILE A 34 -8.77 9.54 17.72
C ILE A 34 -8.26 10.99 17.81
N MET A 35 -7.77 11.57 16.69
CA MET A 35 -7.33 12.96 16.66
C MET A 35 -8.51 13.94 16.62
N GLU A 36 -8.28 15.15 17.12
CA GLU A 36 -9.27 16.24 17.07
C GLU A 36 -9.60 16.68 15.65
N GLY A 37 -10.86 17.05 15.41
CA GLY A 37 -11.36 17.34 14.08
C GLY A 37 -10.72 18.55 13.38
N ASP A 38 -10.31 19.57 14.12
CA ASP A 38 -9.59 20.73 13.59
C ASP A 38 -8.16 20.34 13.13
N ASN A 39 -7.47 19.49 13.90
CA ASN A 39 -6.17 18.94 13.51
C ASN A 39 -6.31 18.04 12.28
N LEU A 40 -7.35 17.19 12.24
CA LEU A 40 -7.64 16.38 11.06
C LEU A 40 -7.87 17.26 9.81
N ALA A 41 -8.66 18.30 9.92
CA ALA A 41 -8.91 19.24 8.80
C ALA A 41 -7.62 19.92 8.36
N TYR A 42 -6.78 20.34 9.31
CA TYR A 42 -5.47 20.92 9.02
C TYR A 42 -4.58 19.96 8.24
N LEU A 43 -4.46 18.69 8.68
CA LEU A 43 -3.65 17.66 8.03
C LEU A 43 -4.26 17.14 6.70
N LEU A 44 -5.55 17.27 6.50
CA LEU A 44 -6.20 17.05 5.21
C LEU A 44 -5.91 18.19 4.24
N LYS A 45 -5.83 19.42 4.73
CA LYS A 45 -5.55 20.60 3.92
C LYS A 45 -4.09 20.69 3.49
N TYR A 46 -3.16 20.42 4.41
CA TYR A 46 -1.72 20.57 4.17
C TYR A 46 -1.03 19.21 4.29
N ASP A 47 -0.33 18.82 3.24
CA ASP A 47 0.43 17.58 3.19
C ASP A 47 1.85 17.87 2.71
N SER A 48 2.86 17.45 3.49
CA SER A 48 4.26 17.73 3.17
C SER A 48 4.75 17.00 1.92
N ILE A 49 4.08 15.93 1.51
CA ILE A 49 4.44 15.12 0.33
C ILE A 49 3.66 15.60 -0.89
N TYR A 50 2.31 15.62 -0.79
CA TYR A 50 1.43 15.88 -1.92
C TYR A 50 0.88 17.32 -1.99
N GLY A 51 1.37 18.20 -1.13
CA GLY A 51 1.04 19.63 -1.14
C GLY A 51 -0.35 19.94 -0.59
N THR A 52 -0.78 21.17 -0.80
CA THR A 52 -2.07 21.68 -0.31
C THR A 52 -3.23 21.01 -1.07
N PHE A 53 -4.31 20.69 -0.36
CA PHE A 53 -5.54 20.18 -0.97
C PHE A 53 -6.10 21.18 -1.97
N ALA A 54 -6.34 20.74 -3.20
CA ALA A 54 -6.78 21.59 -4.31
C ALA A 54 -8.30 21.83 -4.28
N GLY A 55 -8.80 22.39 -3.19
CA GLY A 55 -10.23 22.64 -3.04
C GLY A 55 -10.56 23.33 -1.72
N THR A 56 -11.84 23.42 -1.41
CA THR A 56 -12.32 23.94 -0.11
C THR A 56 -12.31 22.82 0.93
N LEU A 57 -11.87 23.14 2.14
CA LEU A 57 -11.88 22.22 3.26
C LEU A 57 -12.07 22.99 4.56
N ALA A 58 -13.07 22.58 5.34
CA ALA A 58 -13.40 23.19 6.62
C ALA A 58 -13.78 22.11 7.64
N HIS A 59 -13.45 22.37 8.91
CA HIS A 59 -13.95 21.61 10.03
C HIS A 59 -15.26 22.21 10.53
N GLN A 60 -16.22 21.35 10.84
CA GLN A 60 -17.46 21.67 11.56
C GLN A 60 -17.60 20.69 12.72
N PRO A 61 -18.35 20.99 13.80
CA PRO A 61 -18.57 20.05 14.89
C PRO A 61 -19.10 18.70 14.39
N GLY A 62 -18.29 17.64 14.56
CA GLY A 62 -18.62 16.28 14.10
C GLY A 62 -18.56 16.04 12.59
N ALA A 63 -17.99 16.95 11.79
CA ALA A 63 -17.89 16.79 10.34
C ALA A 63 -16.69 17.50 9.72
N ILE A 64 -16.28 17.02 8.56
CA ILE A 64 -15.38 17.71 7.63
C ILE A 64 -16.19 18.05 6.38
N GLU A 65 -16.21 19.31 6.01
CA GLU A 65 -16.74 19.75 4.73
C GLU A 65 -15.58 19.87 3.72
N ALA A 66 -15.70 19.22 2.58
CA ALA A 66 -14.71 19.31 1.50
C ALA A 66 -15.43 19.40 0.16
N ASN A 67 -15.12 20.44 -0.62
CA ASN A 67 -15.74 20.71 -1.94
C ASN A 67 -17.28 20.69 -1.90
N GLY A 68 -17.87 21.21 -0.82
CA GLY A 68 -19.33 21.25 -0.61
C GLY A 68 -19.95 19.91 -0.19
N LYS A 69 -19.14 18.87 0.04
CA LYS A 69 -19.60 17.58 0.58
C LYS A 69 -19.30 17.49 2.07
N VAL A 70 -20.29 17.05 2.84
CA VAL A 70 -20.17 16.89 4.29
C VAL A 70 -19.90 15.43 4.62
N VAL A 71 -18.76 15.16 5.26
CA VAL A 71 -18.32 13.85 5.72
C VAL A 71 -18.35 13.83 7.25
N LYS A 72 -19.04 12.88 7.87
CA LYS A 72 -19.03 12.77 9.34
C LYS A 72 -17.62 12.50 9.85
N ALA A 73 -17.18 13.26 10.85
CA ALA A 73 -15.92 13.06 11.55
C ALA A 73 -16.20 12.49 12.93
N LEU A 74 -15.82 11.24 13.13
CA LEU A 74 -16.04 10.47 14.36
C LEU A 74 -14.75 10.37 15.16
N GLN A 75 -14.87 10.24 16.49
CA GLN A 75 -13.74 10.09 17.43
C GLN A 75 -13.95 8.88 18.34
N GLN A 76 -14.19 7.71 17.73
CA GLN A 76 -14.51 6.49 18.48
C GLN A 76 -13.34 5.50 18.45
N PRO A 77 -12.67 5.23 19.58
CA PRO A 77 -11.55 4.28 19.62
C PRO A 77 -11.97 2.81 19.46
N ASN A 78 -13.23 2.47 19.77
CA ASN A 78 -13.74 1.11 19.65
C ASN A 78 -14.56 0.94 18.36
N PRO A 79 -14.08 0.16 17.37
CA PRO A 79 -14.76 -0.02 16.09
C PRO A 79 -16.18 -0.60 16.21
N ALA A 80 -16.45 -1.41 17.23
CA ALA A 80 -17.77 -2.01 17.45
C ALA A 80 -18.87 -0.99 17.81
N LEU A 81 -18.48 0.21 18.25
CA LEU A 81 -19.39 1.30 18.62
C LEU A 81 -19.57 2.34 17.51
N LEU A 82 -18.95 2.14 16.37
CA LEU A 82 -19.09 3.03 15.22
C LEU A 82 -20.48 2.85 14.56
N PRO A 83 -21.12 3.94 14.10
CA PRO A 83 -22.49 3.90 13.61
C PRO A 83 -22.58 3.44 12.14
N TRP A 84 -21.87 2.38 11.75
CA TRP A 84 -21.81 1.93 10.36
C TRP A 84 -23.16 1.48 9.82
N LYS A 85 -23.98 0.85 10.67
CA LYS A 85 -25.33 0.46 10.29
C LYS A 85 -26.22 1.66 9.96
N ASP A 86 -26.22 2.68 10.81
CA ASP A 86 -27.05 3.89 10.63
C ASP A 86 -26.58 4.71 9.41
N LEU A 87 -25.29 4.67 9.14
CA LEU A 87 -24.67 5.31 7.97
C LEU A 87 -24.74 4.45 6.71
N GLN A 88 -25.29 3.24 6.80
CA GLN A 88 -25.41 2.30 5.68
C GLN A 88 -24.07 2.08 4.95
N VAL A 89 -22.98 1.86 5.71
CA VAL A 89 -21.64 1.69 5.15
C VAL A 89 -21.52 0.36 4.44
N ASP A 90 -21.21 0.40 3.15
CA ASP A 90 -20.93 -0.80 2.36
C ASP A 90 -19.52 -1.33 2.64
N VAL A 91 -18.50 -0.45 2.63
CA VAL A 91 -17.11 -0.84 2.85
C VAL A 91 -16.44 0.10 3.84
N VAL A 92 -15.77 -0.47 4.85
CA VAL A 92 -14.81 0.25 5.69
C VAL A 92 -13.41 0.07 5.14
N LEU A 93 -12.71 1.18 4.88
CA LEU A 93 -11.27 1.20 4.63
C LEU A 93 -10.57 1.28 5.99
N GLU A 94 -10.01 0.15 6.45
CA GLU A 94 -9.31 0.07 7.74
C GLU A 94 -7.86 0.53 7.57
N CYS A 95 -7.58 1.78 7.95
CA CYS A 95 -6.32 2.48 7.77
C CYS A 95 -5.59 2.85 9.06
N SER A 96 -6.10 2.43 10.24
CA SER A 96 -5.47 2.73 11.53
C SER A 96 -4.18 1.94 11.77
N GLY A 97 -4.07 0.77 11.14
CA GLY A 97 -2.99 -0.19 11.39
C GLY A 97 -3.09 -0.91 12.73
N SER A 98 -4.19 -0.72 13.48
CA SER A 98 -4.43 -1.32 14.80
C SER A 98 -5.34 -2.54 14.74
N PHE A 99 -6.27 -2.59 13.77
CA PHE A 99 -7.28 -3.64 13.64
C PHE A 99 -6.98 -4.56 12.47
N SER A 100 -5.78 -5.18 12.46
CA SER A 100 -5.28 -6.00 11.36
C SER A 100 -5.48 -7.53 11.55
N SER A 101 -5.95 -7.98 12.71
CA SER A 101 -6.42 -9.37 12.89
C SER A 101 -7.86 -9.52 12.41
N ARG A 102 -8.27 -10.74 12.05
CA ARG A 102 -9.68 -11.02 11.69
C ARG A 102 -10.64 -10.60 12.78
N GLU A 103 -10.39 -11.02 14.03
CA GLU A 103 -11.21 -10.68 15.19
C GLU A 103 -11.36 -9.16 15.37
N ALA A 104 -10.29 -8.41 15.21
CA ALA A 104 -10.30 -6.96 15.35
C ALA A 104 -11.06 -6.29 14.19
N ALA A 105 -10.86 -6.74 12.95
CA ALA A 105 -11.55 -6.21 11.78
C ALA A 105 -13.06 -6.54 11.77
N GLU A 106 -13.45 -7.70 12.32
CA GLU A 106 -14.85 -8.10 12.48
C GLU A 106 -15.65 -7.12 13.36
N GLN A 107 -15.01 -6.32 14.19
CA GLN A 107 -15.73 -5.30 14.97
C GLN A 107 -16.45 -4.28 14.05
N HIS A 108 -15.90 -3.98 12.88
CA HIS A 108 -16.57 -3.14 11.89
C HIS A 108 -17.81 -3.83 11.28
N ILE A 109 -17.74 -5.14 11.05
CA ILE A 109 -18.90 -5.93 10.59
C ILE A 109 -20.00 -5.95 11.66
N LYS A 110 -19.63 -6.18 12.93
CA LYS A 110 -20.56 -6.12 14.06
C LYS A 110 -21.21 -4.76 14.22
N ALA A 111 -20.49 -3.67 13.90
CA ALA A 111 -21.01 -2.30 13.87
C ALA A 111 -21.93 -2.03 12.66
N GLY A 112 -22.05 -2.96 11.71
CA GLY A 112 -22.99 -2.91 10.60
C GLY A 112 -22.40 -2.57 9.24
N ALA A 113 -21.08 -2.52 9.08
CA ALA A 113 -20.46 -2.48 7.77
C ALA A 113 -20.65 -3.81 7.04
N LYS A 114 -20.81 -3.78 5.71
CA LYS A 114 -20.96 -5.02 4.93
C LYS A 114 -19.61 -5.67 4.64
N LYS A 115 -18.57 -4.88 4.41
CA LYS A 115 -17.20 -5.36 4.09
C LYS A 115 -16.13 -4.47 4.73
N VAL A 116 -14.93 -5.05 4.88
CA VAL A 116 -13.72 -4.35 5.35
C VAL A 116 -12.57 -4.61 4.38
N LEU A 117 -11.95 -3.54 3.92
CA LEU A 117 -10.69 -3.58 3.17
C LEU A 117 -9.57 -3.06 4.08
N LEU A 118 -8.64 -3.95 4.45
CA LEU A 118 -7.48 -3.55 5.26
C LEU A 118 -6.49 -2.74 4.42
N SER A 119 -5.72 -1.87 5.06
CA SER A 119 -4.56 -1.19 4.44
C SER A 119 -3.23 -1.83 4.84
N THR A 120 -3.25 -3.08 5.27
CA THR A 120 -2.08 -3.87 5.72
C THR A 120 -2.24 -5.33 5.28
N THR A 121 -1.18 -6.13 5.44
CA THR A 121 -1.22 -7.57 5.11
C THR A 121 -2.27 -8.35 5.91
N GLY A 122 -2.59 -7.95 7.12
CA GLY A 122 -3.53 -8.66 7.99
C GLY A 122 -2.99 -9.99 8.52
N SER A 123 -3.77 -10.64 9.40
CA SER A 123 -3.45 -11.98 9.92
C SER A 123 -3.55 -13.06 8.84
N ALA A 124 -2.97 -14.24 9.11
CA ALA A 124 -2.84 -15.30 8.11
C ALA A 124 -4.19 -15.87 7.62
N ASP A 125 -5.22 -15.79 8.43
CA ASP A 125 -6.59 -16.24 8.16
C ASP A 125 -7.43 -15.25 7.35
N ILE A 126 -6.92 -14.04 7.08
CA ILE A 126 -7.54 -13.06 6.17
C ILE A 126 -7.04 -13.33 4.75
N PRO A 127 -7.90 -13.43 3.73
CA PRO A 127 -7.47 -13.55 2.35
C PRO A 127 -6.54 -12.41 1.94
N LEU A 128 -5.37 -12.76 1.45
CA LEU A 128 -4.39 -11.84 0.91
C LEU A 128 -4.57 -11.79 -0.61
N LEU A 129 -5.15 -10.71 -1.09
CA LEU A 129 -5.56 -10.54 -2.48
C LEU A 129 -4.88 -9.32 -3.09
N VAL A 130 -3.98 -9.55 -4.04
CA VAL A 130 -3.24 -8.49 -4.75
C VAL A 130 -3.94 -8.20 -6.07
N TYR A 131 -4.32 -6.94 -6.28
CA TYR A 131 -5.00 -6.51 -7.50
C TYR A 131 -4.07 -6.66 -8.72
N GLY A 132 -4.59 -7.23 -9.82
CA GLY A 132 -3.81 -7.57 -11.00
C GLY A 132 -3.14 -8.95 -10.93
N PHE A 133 -3.24 -9.65 -9.79
CA PHE A 133 -2.67 -10.99 -9.62
C PHE A 133 -3.74 -12.04 -9.28
N ASN A 134 -4.39 -11.95 -8.15
CA ASN A 134 -5.33 -12.96 -7.69
C ASN A 134 -6.70 -12.39 -7.28
N GLN A 135 -7.13 -11.26 -7.86
CA GLN A 135 -8.43 -10.65 -7.59
C GLN A 135 -9.62 -11.57 -7.91
N HIS A 136 -9.44 -12.56 -8.80
CA HIS A 136 -10.44 -13.55 -9.13
C HIS A 136 -10.77 -14.51 -7.98
N ALA A 137 -9.90 -14.58 -6.96
CA ALA A 137 -10.14 -15.38 -5.77
C ALA A 137 -11.08 -14.70 -4.75
N LEU A 138 -11.49 -13.45 -4.98
CA LEU A 138 -12.49 -12.79 -4.14
C LEU A 138 -13.83 -13.47 -4.34
N THR A 139 -14.39 -14.07 -3.29
CA THR A 139 -15.73 -14.63 -3.27
C THR A 139 -16.75 -13.62 -2.73
N LYS A 140 -18.03 -13.86 -3.02
CA LYS A 140 -19.12 -12.99 -2.53
C LYS A 140 -19.28 -13.03 -1.01
N ASP A 141 -18.92 -14.15 -0.41
CA ASP A 141 -19.08 -14.39 1.04
C ASP A 141 -17.92 -13.81 1.85
N GLU A 142 -16.82 -13.41 1.19
CA GLU A 142 -15.68 -12.82 1.89
C GLU A 142 -15.98 -11.37 2.25
N THR A 143 -16.00 -11.11 3.56
CA THR A 143 -16.32 -9.79 4.12
C THR A 143 -15.12 -8.99 4.54
N ILE A 144 -13.95 -9.62 4.75
CA ILE A 144 -12.72 -8.96 5.18
C ILE A 144 -11.59 -9.44 4.30
N ILE A 145 -10.94 -8.51 3.59
CA ILE A 145 -9.79 -8.81 2.73
C ILE A 145 -8.60 -7.88 3.02
N SER A 146 -7.43 -8.37 2.70
CA SER A 146 -6.18 -7.61 2.70
C SER A 146 -5.64 -7.49 1.29
N PRO A 147 -5.32 -6.28 0.82
CA PRO A 147 -4.63 -6.08 -0.47
C PRO A 147 -3.11 -6.25 -0.34
N GLY A 148 -2.61 -6.66 0.82
CA GLY A 148 -1.19 -6.59 1.16
C GLY A 148 -0.74 -5.19 1.54
N GLY A 149 0.56 -4.95 1.51
CA GLY A 149 1.18 -3.65 1.64
C GLY A 149 1.78 -3.16 0.30
N CYS A 150 2.35 -1.96 0.27
CA CYS A 150 2.99 -1.40 -0.92
C CYS A 150 4.12 -2.30 -1.45
N MET A 151 4.97 -2.82 -0.56
CA MET A 151 6.06 -3.75 -0.92
C MET A 151 5.52 -5.05 -1.51
N THR A 152 4.44 -5.60 -0.93
CA THR A 152 3.79 -6.83 -1.42
C THR A 152 3.25 -6.63 -2.83
N ASN A 153 2.56 -5.49 -3.07
CA ASN A 153 2.03 -5.16 -4.40
C ASN A 153 3.13 -5.01 -5.45
N CYS A 154 4.24 -4.36 -5.12
CA CYS A 154 5.38 -4.26 -6.02
C CYS A 154 6.00 -5.64 -6.31
N SER A 155 6.35 -6.38 -5.26
CA SER A 155 7.15 -7.61 -5.39
C SER A 155 6.38 -8.78 -6.00
N THR A 156 5.07 -8.90 -5.73
CA THR A 156 4.25 -10.03 -6.22
C THR A 156 4.24 -10.10 -7.73
N HIS A 157 3.98 -8.98 -8.40
CA HIS A 157 3.93 -8.95 -9.86
C HIS A 157 5.29 -9.29 -10.50
N ILE A 158 6.37 -8.70 -9.96
CA ILE A 158 7.73 -8.96 -10.44
C ILE A 158 8.06 -10.44 -10.34
N LEU A 159 7.86 -11.04 -9.18
CA LEU A 159 8.20 -12.44 -8.95
C LEU A 159 7.28 -13.39 -9.71
N TYR A 160 6.00 -13.05 -9.87
CA TYR A 160 5.08 -13.86 -10.67
C TYR A 160 5.49 -13.91 -12.15
N ILE A 161 5.83 -12.76 -12.74
CA ILE A 161 6.29 -12.67 -14.14
C ILE A 161 7.59 -13.46 -14.31
N LEU A 162 8.57 -13.27 -13.45
CA LEU A 162 9.85 -13.97 -13.55
C LEU A 162 9.75 -15.46 -13.24
N ASN A 163 8.79 -15.89 -12.42
CA ASN A 163 8.60 -17.31 -12.13
C ASN A 163 8.15 -18.10 -13.37
N ALA A 164 7.61 -17.47 -14.40
CA ALA A 164 7.28 -18.11 -15.68
C ALA A 164 8.53 -18.61 -16.42
N ILE A 165 9.70 -18.03 -16.14
CA ILE A 165 11.01 -18.46 -16.68
C ILE A 165 11.87 -19.17 -15.64
N GLY A 166 11.30 -19.51 -14.48
CA GLY A 166 11.91 -20.33 -13.42
C GLY A 166 12.80 -19.55 -12.45
N ILE A 167 12.42 -19.53 -11.18
CA ILE A 167 13.18 -18.89 -10.10
C ILE A 167 13.79 -19.95 -9.17
N LYS A 168 15.13 -19.93 -9.00
CA LYS A 168 15.86 -20.73 -8.00
C LYS A 168 15.85 -20.04 -6.64
N SER A 169 16.21 -18.76 -6.60
CA SER A 169 16.29 -17.98 -5.35
C SER A 169 16.10 -16.47 -5.60
N VAL A 170 15.66 -15.78 -4.56
CA VAL A 170 15.43 -14.33 -4.55
C VAL A 170 16.01 -13.73 -3.29
N GLN A 171 16.81 -12.70 -3.43
CA GLN A 171 17.18 -11.78 -2.36
C GLN A 171 16.63 -10.41 -2.68
N CYS A 172 15.89 -9.81 -1.74
CA CYS A 172 15.24 -8.52 -1.94
C CYS A 172 15.60 -7.56 -0.81
N ASN A 173 16.07 -6.38 -1.16
CA ASN A 173 16.21 -5.27 -0.23
C ASN A 173 15.30 -4.12 -0.66
N ILE A 174 14.37 -3.72 0.21
CA ILE A 174 13.51 -2.57 -0.06
C ILE A 174 14.11 -1.33 0.62
N LEU A 175 14.72 -0.45 -0.18
CA LEU A 175 15.09 0.89 0.28
C LEU A 175 13.81 1.73 0.34
N HIS A 176 13.42 2.11 1.54
CA HIS A 176 12.09 2.67 1.77
C HIS A 176 12.16 3.98 2.54
N SER A 177 11.34 4.94 2.19
CA SER A 177 11.16 6.16 2.97
C SER A 177 10.87 5.85 4.44
N TYR A 178 11.24 6.77 5.34
CA TYR A 178 10.80 6.67 6.72
C TYR A 178 9.28 6.84 6.83
N THR A 179 8.70 6.36 7.92
CA THR A 179 7.26 6.42 8.16
C THR A 179 6.98 6.87 9.59
N SER A 180 5.73 7.14 9.93
CA SER A 180 5.27 7.43 11.30
C SER A 180 5.53 6.32 12.33
N ARG A 181 6.09 5.17 11.90
CA ARG A 181 6.53 4.07 12.79
C ARG A 181 8.01 4.18 13.19
N GLN A 182 8.64 5.32 12.94
CA GLN A 182 10.05 5.60 13.26
C GLN A 182 10.13 6.93 13.99
N GLU A 183 11.13 7.05 14.86
CA GLU A 183 11.38 8.27 15.60
C GLU A 183 12.18 9.27 14.74
N LEU A 184 11.90 10.57 14.89
CA LEU A 184 12.68 11.63 14.22
C LEU A 184 14.00 11.89 14.92
N VAL A 185 14.03 11.78 16.25
CA VAL A 185 15.22 11.84 17.11
C VAL A 185 15.30 10.55 17.93
N ASP A 186 16.49 10.22 18.43
CA ASP A 186 16.68 8.98 19.19
C ASP A 186 15.71 8.91 20.38
N ALA A 187 14.88 7.86 20.43
CA ALA A 187 13.89 7.64 21.49
C ALA A 187 13.69 6.14 21.76
N PRO A 188 13.15 5.77 22.94
CA PRO A 188 12.83 4.38 23.25
C PRO A 188 11.83 3.79 22.27
N HIS A 189 12.14 2.60 21.75
CA HIS A 189 11.26 1.88 20.82
C HIS A 189 11.41 0.37 21.05
N LYS A 190 10.30 -0.40 20.95
CA LYS A 190 10.35 -1.87 21.10
C LYS A 190 11.27 -2.57 20.10
N HIS A 191 11.43 -1.99 18.93
CA HIS A 191 12.41 -2.39 17.92
C HIS A 191 13.53 -1.35 17.90
N PHE A 192 14.64 -1.61 18.56
CA PHE A 192 15.70 -0.65 18.84
C PHE A 192 16.14 0.20 17.64
N ARG A 193 16.30 -0.41 16.47
CA ARG A 193 16.69 0.30 15.26
C ARG A 193 15.67 1.37 14.84
N ARG A 194 14.36 1.14 15.08
CA ARG A 194 13.30 2.12 14.74
C ARG A 194 13.26 3.33 15.67
N GLY A 195 13.89 3.23 16.84
CA GLY A 195 14.07 4.33 17.78
C GLY A 195 15.22 5.28 17.41
N ARG A 196 15.91 5.07 16.30
CA ARG A 196 16.98 5.96 15.84
C ARG A 196 16.45 7.03 14.88
N ALA A 197 17.17 8.16 14.81
CA ALA A 197 16.82 9.35 14.04
C ALA A 197 16.61 9.04 12.55
N ALA A 198 15.37 8.97 12.12
CA ALA A 198 14.96 8.48 10.79
C ALA A 198 15.42 9.39 9.64
N ALA A 199 15.56 10.70 9.88
CA ALA A 199 15.98 11.67 8.88
C ALA A 199 17.51 11.75 8.71
N GLU A 200 18.28 11.06 9.58
CA GLU A 200 19.74 11.12 9.63
C GLU A 200 20.42 9.77 9.40
N ALA A 201 19.68 8.66 9.56
CA ALA A 201 20.25 7.32 9.61
C ALA A 201 19.71 6.40 8.50
N ILE A 202 20.56 5.52 8.01
CA ILE A 202 20.18 4.33 7.23
C ILE A 202 19.83 3.23 8.22
N ILE A 203 18.55 2.78 8.21
CA ILE A 203 18.03 1.91 9.26
C ILE A 203 17.52 0.60 8.67
N PRO A 204 18.29 -0.51 8.74
CA PRO A 204 17.79 -1.84 8.38
C PRO A 204 16.69 -2.30 9.35
N VAL A 205 15.60 -2.81 8.81
CA VAL A 205 14.46 -3.32 9.59
C VAL A 205 13.98 -4.66 9.04
N GLU A 206 13.56 -5.53 9.95
CA GLU A 206 12.86 -6.75 9.59
C GLU A 206 11.46 -6.42 9.06
N ILE A 207 11.02 -7.18 8.08
CA ILE A 207 9.71 -7.07 7.44
C ILE A 207 9.12 -8.46 7.17
N ASP A 208 7.81 -8.54 7.12
CA ASP A 208 7.03 -9.74 6.82
C ASP A 208 6.77 -9.96 5.32
N LEU A 209 7.58 -9.32 4.46
CA LEU A 209 7.42 -9.42 3.01
C LEU A 209 7.59 -10.85 2.51
N GLN A 210 8.59 -11.57 3.02
CA GLN A 210 8.83 -12.96 2.66
C GLN A 210 7.59 -13.83 2.91
N GLN A 211 6.99 -13.74 4.12
CA GLN A 211 5.81 -14.53 4.47
C GLN A 211 4.62 -14.18 3.57
N SER A 212 4.45 -12.90 3.25
CA SER A 212 3.40 -12.45 2.34
C SER A 212 3.58 -13.01 0.93
N LEU A 213 4.80 -12.98 0.40
CA LEU A 213 5.13 -13.50 -0.92
C LEU A 213 4.98 -15.02 -0.99
N GLU A 214 5.40 -15.76 0.05
CA GLU A 214 5.23 -17.21 0.13
C GLU A 214 3.75 -17.64 0.22
N ARG A 215 2.88 -16.80 0.81
CA ARG A 215 1.42 -17.01 0.79
C ARG A 215 0.84 -16.82 -0.60
N LEU A 216 1.30 -15.82 -1.35
CA LEU A 216 0.83 -15.49 -2.69
C LEU A 216 1.42 -16.41 -3.77
N LEU A 217 2.69 -16.79 -3.62
CA LEU A 217 3.46 -17.59 -4.54
C LEU A 217 4.06 -18.82 -3.83
N PRO A 218 3.24 -19.84 -3.48
CA PRO A 218 3.71 -21.00 -2.71
C PRO A 218 4.87 -21.77 -3.36
N VAL A 219 4.99 -21.71 -4.68
CA VAL A 219 6.10 -22.30 -5.45
C VAL A 219 7.47 -21.71 -5.09
N LEU A 220 7.48 -20.48 -4.53
CA LEU A 220 8.69 -19.79 -4.08
C LEU A 220 8.96 -19.96 -2.58
N LYS A 221 8.21 -20.83 -1.88
CA LYS A 221 8.42 -21.08 -0.45
C LYS A 221 9.84 -21.58 -0.18
N GLY A 222 10.52 -20.93 0.76
CA GLY A 222 11.93 -21.22 1.10
C GLY A 222 12.96 -20.72 0.09
N LYS A 223 12.54 -20.01 -0.96
CA LYS A 223 13.43 -19.45 -1.98
C LYS A 223 13.63 -17.94 -1.85
N ILE A 224 12.93 -17.25 -0.93
CA ILE A 224 12.93 -15.81 -0.78
C ILE A 224 13.57 -15.39 0.53
N ALA A 225 14.48 -14.43 0.47
CA ALA A 225 14.95 -13.67 1.62
C ALA A 225 14.71 -12.17 1.40
N SER A 226 14.25 -11.47 2.44
CA SER A 226 13.94 -10.05 2.33
C SER A 226 14.35 -9.24 3.55
N VAL A 227 14.78 -8.02 3.31
CA VAL A 227 15.05 -6.99 4.31
C VAL A 227 14.52 -5.66 3.80
N SER A 228 14.22 -4.72 4.68
CA SER A 228 13.99 -3.34 4.28
C SER A 228 15.02 -2.42 4.92
N THR A 229 15.52 -1.48 4.17
CA THR A 229 16.42 -0.45 4.63
C THR A 229 15.72 0.90 4.57
N ARG A 230 15.42 1.49 5.73
CA ARG A 230 14.86 2.85 5.79
C ARG A 230 15.96 3.86 5.49
N VAL A 231 15.65 4.80 4.63
CA VAL A 231 16.56 5.86 4.17
C VAL A 231 15.98 7.23 4.47
N PRO A 232 16.81 8.29 4.61
CA PRO A 232 16.39 9.64 4.96
C PRO A 232 15.63 10.37 3.83
N VAL A 233 14.55 9.76 3.33
CA VAL A 233 13.63 10.37 2.35
C VAL A 233 12.20 10.24 2.85
N ALA A 234 11.38 11.23 2.54
CA ALA A 234 10.03 11.32 3.10
C ALA A 234 8.97 10.49 2.34
N ASN A 235 9.24 10.16 1.07
CA ASN A 235 8.33 9.41 0.19
C ASN A 235 9.12 8.62 -0.85
N GLY A 236 8.52 7.56 -1.34
CA GLY A 236 9.08 6.69 -2.36
C GLY A 236 9.86 5.52 -1.79
N ALA A 237 10.01 4.50 -2.60
CA ALA A 237 10.78 3.30 -2.29
C ALA A 237 11.37 2.71 -3.56
N MET A 238 12.50 2.01 -3.39
CA MET A 238 13.19 1.26 -4.42
C MET A 238 13.30 -0.21 -3.97
N ALA A 239 12.75 -1.10 -4.75
CA ALA A 239 12.95 -2.53 -4.56
C ALA A 239 14.18 -2.98 -5.35
N ASP A 240 15.15 -3.53 -4.65
CA ASP A 240 16.39 -4.06 -5.18
C ASP A 240 16.37 -5.58 -5.09
N PHE A 241 16.17 -6.24 -6.23
CA PHE A 241 16.15 -7.68 -6.35
C PHE A 241 17.44 -8.23 -6.92
N THR A 242 17.94 -9.29 -6.29
CA THR A 242 18.94 -10.20 -6.86
C THR A 242 18.27 -11.57 -7.00
N ILE A 243 18.06 -12.01 -8.23
CA ILE A 243 17.28 -13.20 -8.55
C ILE A 243 18.16 -14.19 -9.31
N GLN A 244 18.21 -15.43 -8.85
CA GLN A 244 18.81 -16.52 -9.59
C GLN A 244 17.71 -17.28 -10.34
N LEU A 245 17.81 -17.35 -11.65
CA LEU A 245 16.92 -18.10 -12.53
C LEU A 245 17.40 -19.55 -12.74
N GLU A 246 16.53 -20.37 -13.31
CA GLU A 246 16.89 -21.76 -13.68
C GLU A 246 17.91 -21.77 -14.82
N GLU A 247 17.71 -20.93 -15.83
CA GLU A 247 18.51 -20.86 -17.05
C GLU A 247 19.17 -19.50 -17.21
N ASP A 248 20.22 -19.45 -18.05
CA ASP A 248 20.87 -18.19 -18.44
C ASP A 248 19.89 -17.31 -19.22
N THR A 249 20.05 -15.99 -19.06
CA THR A 249 19.24 -14.99 -19.75
C THR A 249 20.08 -13.76 -20.10
N THR A 250 19.45 -12.79 -20.74
CA THR A 250 20.07 -11.52 -21.10
C THR A 250 19.29 -10.34 -20.55
N ARG A 251 19.95 -9.19 -20.38
CA ARG A 251 19.30 -7.92 -20.02
C ARG A 251 18.15 -7.59 -20.98
N GLN A 252 18.35 -7.80 -22.28
CA GLN A 252 17.36 -7.51 -23.32
C GLN A 252 16.11 -8.36 -23.14
N GLU A 253 16.26 -9.65 -22.83
CA GLU A 253 15.13 -10.55 -22.61
C GLU A 253 14.34 -10.15 -21.38
N ILE A 254 15.00 -9.85 -20.25
CA ILE A 254 14.34 -9.38 -19.02
C ILE A 254 13.61 -8.05 -19.26
N ASN A 255 14.27 -7.06 -19.87
CA ASN A 255 13.65 -5.77 -20.16
C ASN A 255 12.46 -5.92 -21.10
N LYS A 256 12.56 -6.73 -22.16
CA LYS A 256 11.47 -7.02 -23.07
C LYS A 256 10.28 -7.68 -22.36
N LEU A 257 10.56 -8.63 -21.45
CA LEU A 257 9.53 -9.31 -20.67
C LEU A 257 8.68 -8.30 -19.87
N PHE A 258 9.33 -7.40 -19.12
CA PHE A 258 8.63 -6.40 -18.33
C PHE A 258 7.98 -5.29 -19.17
N ALA A 259 8.63 -4.82 -20.22
CA ALA A 259 8.04 -3.85 -21.14
C ALA A 259 6.77 -4.41 -21.81
N THR A 260 6.79 -5.68 -22.20
CA THR A 260 5.61 -6.35 -22.77
C THR A 260 4.51 -6.51 -21.75
N ALA A 261 4.82 -6.95 -20.54
CA ALA A 261 3.85 -7.10 -19.44
C ALA A 261 3.19 -5.75 -19.09
N ALA A 262 3.98 -4.68 -18.94
CA ALA A 262 3.49 -3.34 -18.64
C ALA A 262 2.58 -2.77 -19.72
N ALA A 263 2.87 -3.03 -21.00
CA ALA A 263 2.07 -2.55 -22.12
C ALA A 263 0.73 -3.30 -22.29
N ASN A 264 0.63 -4.54 -21.79
CA ASN A 264 -0.51 -5.42 -22.00
C ASN A 264 -1.25 -5.78 -20.71
N GLU A 265 -0.99 -6.96 -20.15
CA GLU A 265 -1.79 -7.55 -19.06
C GLU A 265 -1.70 -6.79 -17.73
N TYR A 266 -0.58 -6.07 -17.50
CA TYR A 266 -0.34 -5.29 -16.29
C TYR A 266 -0.45 -3.78 -16.52
N LYS A 267 -1.09 -3.36 -17.60
CA LYS A 267 -1.30 -1.93 -17.90
C LYS A 267 -1.99 -1.23 -16.73
N GLY A 268 -1.38 -0.12 -16.24
CA GLY A 268 -1.85 0.64 -15.08
C GLY A 268 -1.50 0.01 -13.73
N ILE A 269 -0.81 -1.14 -13.72
CA ILE A 269 -0.31 -1.81 -12.50
C ILE A 269 1.20 -1.80 -12.47
N ILE A 270 1.85 -2.15 -13.58
CA ILE A 270 3.30 -2.07 -13.78
C ILE A 270 3.59 -0.99 -14.83
N GLU A 271 4.62 -0.21 -14.58
CA GLU A 271 5.24 0.68 -15.54
C GLU A 271 6.65 0.16 -15.86
N TYR A 272 7.10 0.33 -17.09
CA TYR A 272 8.47 0.10 -17.52
C TYR A 272 9.04 1.40 -18.06
N THR A 273 10.25 1.74 -17.64
CA THR A 273 10.94 2.96 -18.10
C THR A 273 12.41 2.71 -18.42
N GLU A 274 12.96 3.52 -19.31
CA GLU A 274 14.37 3.66 -19.57
C GLU A 274 14.88 5.08 -19.24
N ASP A 275 14.04 5.88 -18.56
CA ASP A 275 14.46 7.17 -18.02
C ASP A 275 15.26 6.97 -16.72
N PRO A 276 16.31 7.79 -16.49
CA PRO A 276 17.15 7.68 -15.30
C PRO A 276 16.49 8.33 -14.08
N LEU A 277 15.45 7.67 -13.54
CA LEU A 277 14.63 8.17 -12.43
C LEU A 277 15.35 8.14 -11.08
N VAL A 278 14.92 9.04 -10.19
CA VAL A 278 15.23 9.01 -8.76
C VAL A 278 13.93 9.04 -7.94
N SER A 279 14.04 8.83 -6.62
CA SER A 279 12.86 8.70 -5.74
C SER A 279 11.89 9.89 -5.76
N LEU A 280 12.32 11.08 -6.14
CA LEU A 280 11.44 12.26 -6.24
C LEU A 280 10.56 12.25 -7.48
N ASP A 281 11.00 11.57 -8.55
CA ASP A 281 10.29 11.54 -9.83
C ASP A 281 9.06 10.63 -9.80
N ILE A 282 9.04 9.67 -8.88
CA ILE A 282 7.94 8.71 -8.74
C ILE A 282 6.80 9.19 -7.86
N LYS A 283 6.92 10.38 -7.25
CA LYS A 283 5.89 10.94 -6.37
C LYS A 283 4.57 11.14 -7.12
N GLY A 284 3.49 10.55 -6.59
CA GLY A 284 2.16 10.59 -7.22
C GLY A 284 1.95 9.57 -8.33
N ASN A 285 2.94 8.71 -8.61
CA ASN A 285 2.77 7.64 -9.58
C ASN A 285 1.78 6.58 -9.07
N THR A 286 0.86 6.16 -9.93
CA THR A 286 -0.26 5.25 -9.60
C THR A 286 0.07 3.78 -9.70
N HIS A 287 1.20 3.40 -10.30
CA HIS A 287 1.57 2.01 -10.51
C HIS A 287 2.04 1.35 -9.21
N SER A 288 1.85 0.05 -9.11
CA SER A 288 2.35 -0.77 -8.00
C SER A 288 3.86 -0.91 -8.02
N CYS A 289 4.45 -0.90 -9.22
CA CYS A 289 5.90 -0.83 -9.44
C CYS A 289 6.22 -0.21 -10.81
N ILE A 290 7.39 0.41 -10.89
CA ILE A 290 7.99 0.98 -12.10
C ILE A 290 9.32 0.27 -12.30
N ILE A 291 9.42 -0.58 -13.31
CA ILE A 291 10.65 -1.32 -13.62
C ILE A 291 11.64 -0.38 -14.31
N ASP A 292 12.82 -0.26 -13.74
CA ASP A 292 13.93 0.55 -14.29
C ASP A 292 14.80 -0.31 -15.20
N GLY A 293 14.52 -0.25 -16.50
CA GLY A 293 15.26 -1.01 -17.50
C GLY A 293 16.71 -0.58 -17.66
N THR A 294 17.06 0.66 -17.22
CA THR A 294 18.43 1.17 -17.28
C THR A 294 19.34 0.47 -16.27
N LEU A 295 18.79 0.04 -15.14
CA LEU A 295 19.49 -0.58 -14.02
C LEU A 295 19.40 -2.12 -14.02
N THR A 296 18.69 -2.71 -14.96
CA THR A 296 18.69 -4.18 -15.13
C THR A 296 20.09 -4.63 -15.51
N SER A 297 20.65 -5.61 -14.79
CA SER A 297 21.90 -6.25 -15.17
C SER A 297 21.81 -7.78 -15.00
N VAL A 298 22.55 -8.50 -15.84
CA VAL A 298 22.53 -9.98 -15.90
C VAL A 298 23.95 -10.51 -15.97
N VAL A 299 24.22 -11.55 -15.16
CA VAL A 299 25.46 -12.31 -15.21
C VAL A 299 25.11 -13.81 -15.17
N GLY A 300 25.20 -14.49 -16.33
CA GLY A 300 24.69 -15.85 -16.49
C GLY A 300 23.18 -15.91 -16.18
N ASN A 301 22.80 -16.67 -15.19
CA ASN A 301 21.42 -16.77 -14.70
C ASN A 301 21.08 -15.85 -13.50
N HIS A 302 21.99 -14.94 -13.12
CA HIS A 302 21.77 -13.99 -12.04
C HIS A 302 21.27 -12.66 -12.60
N VAL A 303 20.10 -12.25 -12.18
CA VAL A 303 19.43 -11.01 -12.58
C VAL A 303 19.40 -10.02 -11.43
N LYS A 304 19.91 -8.83 -11.66
CA LYS A 304 19.72 -7.65 -10.82
C LYS A 304 18.60 -6.83 -11.41
N LEU A 305 17.53 -6.60 -10.66
CA LEU A 305 16.37 -5.84 -11.10
C LEU A 305 16.05 -4.75 -10.09
N ILE A 306 15.87 -3.54 -10.58
CA ILE A 306 15.46 -2.39 -9.78
C ILE A 306 14.03 -1.99 -10.16
N ALA A 307 13.21 -1.75 -9.16
CA ALA A 307 11.87 -1.23 -9.34
C ALA A 307 11.56 -0.12 -8.34
N TRP A 308 10.89 0.93 -8.79
CA TRP A 308 10.44 2.05 -7.99
C TRP A 308 8.96 1.95 -7.67
N PHE A 309 8.51 2.54 -6.56
CA PHE A 309 7.09 2.72 -6.27
C PHE A 309 6.85 3.86 -5.28
N ASP A 310 5.80 4.63 -5.52
CA ASP A 310 5.27 5.54 -4.50
C ASP A 310 4.55 4.69 -3.45
N ASN A 311 5.13 4.60 -2.26
CA ASN A 311 4.65 3.72 -1.20
C ASN A 311 3.27 4.10 -0.63
N GLU A 312 2.76 5.29 -0.94
CA GLU A 312 1.45 5.78 -0.52
C GLU A 312 0.50 5.88 -1.72
N TYR A 313 0.89 6.59 -2.80
CA TYR A 313 0.00 6.88 -3.92
C TYR A 313 -0.31 5.64 -4.75
N GLY A 314 0.69 4.86 -5.14
CA GLY A 314 0.51 3.60 -5.84
C GLY A 314 -0.32 2.61 -5.02
N PHE A 315 -0.04 2.51 -3.72
CA PHE A 315 -0.79 1.64 -2.81
C PHE A 315 -2.27 2.06 -2.65
N THR A 316 -2.54 3.36 -2.46
CA THR A 316 -3.93 3.85 -2.38
C THR A 316 -4.67 3.70 -3.70
N THR A 317 -3.98 3.69 -4.84
CA THR A 317 -4.58 3.34 -6.14
C THR A 317 -5.10 1.91 -6.11
N ARG A 318 -4.31 0.95 -5.66
CA ARG A 318 -4.76 -0.45 -5.52
C ARG A 318 -5.94 -0.60 -4.57
N MET A 319 -5.97 0.15 -3.48
CA MET A 319 -7.14 0.15 -2.58
C MET A 319 -8.40 0.68 -3.27
N ILE A 320 -8.28 1.72 -4.09
CA ILE A 320 -9.41 2.26 -4.88
C ILE A 320 -9.87 1.26 -5.94
N ASP A 321 -8.94 0.60 -6.63
CA ASP A 321 -9.28 -0.45 -7.61
C ASP A 321 -10.04 -1.61 -6.96
N TRP A 322 -9.72 -1.96 -5.72
CA TRP A 322 -10.45 -2.97 -4.95
C TRP A 322 -11.88 -2.55 -4.66
N LEU A 323 -12.17 -1.28 -4.41
CA LEU A 323 -13.56 -0.81 -4.22
C LEU A 323 -14.41 -1.11 -5.45
N GLY A 324 -13.85 -1.06 -6.66
CA GLY A 324 -14.54 -1.45 -7.89
C GLY A 324 -14.80 -2.95 -8.04
N LYS A 325 -14.31 -3.80 -7.12
CA LYS A 325 -14.50 -5.26 -7.10
C LYS A 325 -15.30 -5.76 -5.90
N MET A 326 -15.46 -4.96 -4.89
CA MET A 326 -16.18 -5.29 -3.65
C MET A 326 -17.66 -4.94 -3.72
#